data_553949a6d8c94866b1679cbcfc9f95fa
#
_entry.id   553949a6d8c94866b1679cbcfc9f95fa
#
_cell.length_a   1.000
_cell.length_b   1.000
_cell.length_c   1.000
_cell.angle_alpha   90.00
_cell.angle_beta   90.00
_cell.angle_gamma   90.00
#
_symmetry.space_group_name_H-M   'P 1'
#
loop_
_entity.id
_entity.type
_entity.pdbx_description
1 polymer ?
#
loop_
_entity_poly.entity_id
_entity_poly.type
_entity_poly.pdbx_seq_one_letter_code
_entity_poly.pdbx_strand_id
1 'polypeptide(L)'
;MFQNDFDDSFQESADLTELIEQFEKSIEKEESVFLDEDALQRIMEYYEMRMEMFKLEKAIDYALSQNPYSSDFIIRKAEMFLHKKKYADAHAWLDKAALFDKNEIDIYLVRADIFIETNKLQEALSVLLEAEALTDETEKGFVYAEMSHVYELMENYPKALEVLFAAIESNPENMQILEDAAHLVDMTEQYEQSATLHKKLLEKNPYNWMAWYNLGRAYAGVNLFEKALEAFEYCIAVNDEFEYVYRETADVYFRMDDMKKTIEMLRIAQEHAPEFDDYSYKIGVCYERLEDYKNARFHYRKAIRTDPYYDSAFYRIGETYRVEERYDAALVNYKKALKLDEQNEDYLATIISVHRILENTQEATTYMYALVYSRTDVLTYWIELIQALYENTEYDEALEVCAEAGLRCGNFAEFQYLESMILFKMGKERQAMIALENALIKDFARHTILLDIDENFYHHQKVRQLVELYNK
;
A
#
# COMPACT_ATOMS: atom_id res chain seq x y z
N MET A 1 -43.01 -12.53 -6.32
CA MET A 1 -41.85 -13.35 -6.02
C MET A 1 -41.11 -12.79 -4.80
N PHE A 2 -41.00 -11.48 -4.62
CA PHE A 2 -40.30 -10.83 -3.50
C PHE A 2 -41.01 -10.87 -2.11
N GLN A 3 -42.22 -11.37 -2.00
CA GLN A 3 -42.93 -11.46 -0.72
C GLN A 3 -42.70 -12.80 0.00
N ASN A 4 -42.29 -13.87 -0.70
CA ASN A 4 -41.99 -15.16 -0.10
C ASN A 4 -40.57 -15.16 0.51
N ASP A 5 -39.57 -14.50 -0.10
CA ASP A 5 -38.20 -14.48 0.38
C ASP A 5 -38.06 -13.69 1.72
N PHE A 6 -38.92 -12.67 1.96
CA PHE A 6 -38.98 -11.93 3.21
C PHE A 6 -39.63 -12.72 4.35
N ASP A 7 -40.66 -13.52 4.06
CA ASP A 7 -41.33 -14.36 5.06
C ASP A 7 -40.45 -15.56 5.47
N ASP A 8 -39.69 -16.15 4.54
CA ASP A 8 -38.76 -17.25 4.82
C ASP A 8 -37.59 -16.79 5.67
N SER A 9 -36.96 -15.64 5.37
CA SER A 9 -35.85 -15.09 6.20
C SER A 9 -36.29 -14.70 7.62
N PHE A 10 -37.54 -14.23 7.79
CA PHE A 10 -38.09 -13.88 9.10
C PHE A 10 -38.42 -15.15 9.92
N GLN A 11 -38.86 -16.22 9.27
CA GLN A 11 -39.18 -17.50 9.86
C GLN A 11 -37.91 -18.26 10.27
N GLU A 12 -36.88 -18.26 9.39
CA GLU A 12 -35.54 -18.78 9.72
C GLU A 12 -34.90 -18.07 10.91
N SER A 13 -35.01 -16.75 10.99
CA SER A 13 -34.48 -15.97 12.13
C SER A 13 -35.25 -16.21 13.44
N ALA A 14 -36.54 -16.48 13.38
CA ALA A 14 -37.36 -16.81 14.53
C ALA A 14 -37.05 -18.24 15.07
N ASP A 15 -36.90 -19.21 14.17
CA ASP A 15 -36.52 -20.58 14.50
C ASP A 15 -35.11 -20.62 15.13
N LEU A 16 -34.15 -19.89 14.59
CA LEU A 16 -32.79 -19.79 15.15
C LEU A 16 -32.80 -19.17 16.56
N THR A 17 -33.61 -18.12 16.76
CA THR A 17 -33.74 -17.49 18.10
C THR A 17 -34.29 -18.47 19.11
N GLU A 18 -35.29 -19.27 18.74
CA GLU A 18 -35.85 -20.29 19.61
C GLU A 18 -34.85 -21.41 19.95
N LEU A 19 -34.06 -21.85 18.96
CA LEU A 19 -33.00 -22.82 19.15
C LEU A 19 -31.92 -22.32 20.14
N ILE A 20 -31.50 -21.06 19.99
CA ILE A 20 -30.52 -20.44 20.88
C ILE A 20 -31.05 -20.33 22.29
N GLU A 21 -32.34 -19.91 22.47
CA GLU A 21 -32.95 -19.86 23.80
C GLU A 21 -33.08 -21.25 24.43
N GLN A 22 -33.41 -22.26 23.66
CA GLN A 22 -33.46 -23.66 24.15
C GLN A 22 -32.09 -24.15 24.59
N PHE A 23 -31.06 -23.86 23.79
CA PHE A 23 -29.68 -24.23 24.11
C PHE A 23 -29.19 -23.48 25.37
N GLU A 24 -29.38 -22.16 25.47
CA GLU A 24 -28.96 -21.39 26.64
C GLU A 24 -29.68 -21.84 27.92
N LYS A 25 -30.98 -22.11 27.86
CA LYS A 25 -31.75 -22.66 28.97
C LYS A 25 -31.25 -24.07 29.38
N SER A 26 -30.84 -24.90 28.42
CA SER A 26 -30.30 -26.24 28.70
C SER A 26 -28.97 -26.17 29.47
N ILE A 27 -28.11 -25.23 29.10
CA ILE A 27 -26.83 -25.01 29.79
C ILE A 27 -27.03 -24.40 31.20
N GLU A 28 -27.96 -23.44 31.35
CA GLU A 28 -28.21 -22.80 32.64
C GLU A 28 -28.84 -23.77 33.67
N LYS A 29 -29.70 -24.67 33.22
CA LYS A 29 -30.43 -25.58 34.08
C LYS A 29 -29.80 -26.95 34.24
N GLU A 30 -28.69 -27.22 33.54
CA GLU A 30 -28.10 -28.56 33.43
C GLU A 30 -29.09 -29.63 32.94
N GLU A 31 -30.15 -29.22 32.21
CA GLU A 31 -31.13 -30.12 31.59
C GLU A 31 -30.64 -30.49 30.17
N SER A 32 -30.49 -31.77 29.88
CA SER A 32 -30.14 -32.24 28.54
C SER A 32 -31.35 -32.19 27.60
N VAL A 33 -31.40 -31.20 26.73
CA VAL A 33 -32.34 -31.15 25.62
C VAL A 33 -31.64 -31.79 24.41
N PHE A 34 -32.29 -32.74 23.74
CA PHE A 34 -31.73 -33.28 22.50
C PHE A 34 -31.89 -32.25 21.37
N LEU A 35 -30.77 -31.88 20.75
CA LEU A 35 -30.71 -31.06 19.54
C LEU A 35 -30.07 -31.88 18.44
N ASP A 36 -30.63 -31.85 17.24
CA ASP A 36 -30.02 -32.54 16.10
C ASP A 36 -28.74 -31.83 15.63
N GLU A 37 -28.00 -32.48 14.74
CA GLU A 37 -26.70 -31.99 14.31
C GLU A 37 -26.84 -30.64 13.56
N ASP A 38 -27.86 -30.46 12.72
CA ASP A 38 -28.11 -29.22 12.00
C ASP A 38 -28.41 -28.05 12.95
N ALA A 39 -29.21 -28.27 13.98
CA ALA A 39 -29.50 -27.27 15.02
C ALA A 39 -28.23 -26.86 15.78
N LEU A 40 -27.38 -27.83 16.11
CA LEU A 40 -26.12 -27.58 16.80
C LEU A 40 -25.13 -26.81 15.92
N GLN A 41 -25.04 -27.13 14.63
CA GLN A 41 -24.22 -26.36 13.68
C GLN A 41 -24.69 -24.91 13.56
N ARG A 42 -25.99 -24.68 13.37
CA ARG A 42 -26.56 -23.31 13.30
C ARG A 42 -26.31 -22.50 14.57
N ILE A 43 -26.35 -23.12 15.73
CA ILE A 43 -26.00 -22.46 17.01
C ILE A 43 -24.53 -22.11 17.07
N MET A 44 -23.63 -22.98 16.62
CA MET A 44 -22.20 -22.71 16.58
C MET A 44 -21.85 -21.58 15.60
N GLU A 45 -22.40 -21.61 14.39
CA GLU A 45 -22.25 -20.55 13.39
C GLU A 45 -22.73 -19.20 13.92
N TYR A 46 -23.87 -19.17 14.62
CA TYR A 46 -24.37 -17.94 15.23
C TYR A 46 -23.41 -17.33 16.25
N TYR A 47 -22.82 -18.15 17.15
CA TYR A 47 -21.86 -17.64 18.13
C TYR A 47 -20.52 -17.29 17.50
N GLU A 48 -20.11 -17.99 16.46
CA GLU A 48 -18.91 -17.70 15.69
C GLU A 48 -19.02 -16.33 14.99
N MET A 49 -20.10 -16.07 14.24
CA MET A 49 -20.37 -14.79 13.59
C MET A 49 -20.40 -13.60 14.57
N ARG A 50 -20.84 -13.84 15.80
CA ARG A 50 -20.87 -12.83 16.86
C ARG A 50 -19.58 -12.72 17.67
N MET A 51 -18.59 -13.53 17.36
CA MET A 51 -17.32 -13.62 18.08
C MET A 51 -17.50 -13.98 19.57
N GLU A 52 -18.60 -14.67 19.93
CA GLU A 52 -18.91 -15.09 21.30
C GLU A 52 -18.21 -16.40 21.65
N MET A 53 -16.86 -16.42 21.59
CA MET A 53 -16.01 -17.62 21.67
C MET A 53 -16.26 -18.49 22.89
N PHE A 54 -16.65 -17.93 24.02
CA PHE A 54 -16.97 -18.70 25.23
C PHE A 54 -18.27 -19.51 25.08
N LYS A 55 -19.28 -18.96 24.42
CA LYS A 55 -20.54 -19.67 24.14
C LYS A 55 -20.35 -20.70 23.03
N LEU A 56 -19.55 -20.36 22.02
CA LEU A 56 -19.16 -21.29 20.97
C LEU A 56 -18.49 -22.54 21.56
N GLU A 57 -17.53 -22.37 22.49
CA GLU A 57 -16.88 -23.51 23.15
C GLU A 57 -17.88 -24.39 23.90
N LYS A 58 -18.84 -23.78 24.60
CA LYS A 58 -19.90 -24.54 25.29
C LYS A 58 -20.81 -25.28 24.31
N ALA A 59 -21.12 -24.68 23.15
CA ALA A 59 -21.93 -25.29 22.11
C ALA A 59 -21.21 -26.55 21.54
N ILE A 60 -19.90 -26.42 21.25
CA ILE A 60 -19.07 -27.53 20.79
C ILE A 60 -19.03 -28.68 21.85
N ASP A 61 -18.80 -28.33 23.12
CA ASP A 61 -18.75 -29.34 24.18
C ASP A 61 -20.10 -30.04 24.38
N TYR A 62 -21.20 -29.30 24.23
CA TYR A 62 -22.54 -29.84 24.27
C TYR A 62 -22.81 -30.76 23.09
N ALA A 63 -22.45 -30.36 21.87
CA ALA A 63 -22.56 -31.17 20.66
C ALA A 63 -21.79 -32.50 20.79
N LEU A 64 -20.54 -32.43 21.26
CA LEU A 64 -19.70 -33.60 21.51
C LEU A 64 -20.25 -34.54 22.62
N SER A 65 -21.01 -33.99 23.59
CA SER A 65 -21.66 -34.79 24.61
C SER A 65 -22.80 -35.65 24.06
N GLN A 66 -23.49 -35.17 23.03
CA GLN A 66 -24.58 -35.88 22.36
C GLN A 66 -24.07 -36.75 21.20
N ASN A 67 -23.10 -36.23 20.43
CA ASN A 67 -22.55 -36.88 19.24
C ASN A 67 -21.01 -37.07 19.38
N PRO A 68 -20.53 -37.97 20.24
CA PRO A 68 -19.10 -38.06 20.57
C PRO A 68 -18.23 -38.63 19.44
N TYR A 69 -18.85 -39.07 18.34
CA TYR A 69 -18.20 -39.70 17.20
C TYR A 69 -18.34 -38.90 15.91
N SER A 70 -19.02 -37.74 15.95
CA SER A 70 -19.11 -36.84 14.80
C SER A 70 -17.75 -36.21 14.51
N SER A 71 -17.21 -36.48 13.32
CA SER A 71 -15.95 -35.87 12.84
C SER A 71 -16.01 -34.37 12.88
N ASP A 72 -17.11 -33.75 12.40
CA ASP A 72 -17.32 -32.31 12.31
C ASP A 72 -17.18 -31.62 13.68
N PHE A 73 -17.86 -32.13 14.73
CA PHE A 73 -17.76 -31.53 16.05
C PHE A 73 -16.38 -31.77 16.71
N ILE A 74 -15.69 -32.86 16.34
CA ILE A 74 -14.31 -33.10 16.77
C ILE A 74 -13.36 -32.13 16.11
N ILE A 75 -13.55 -31.83 14.82
CA ILE A 75 -12.77 -30.83 14.07
C ILE A 75 -13.02 -29.44 14.62
N ARG A 76 -14.29 -29.05 14.84
CA ARG A 76 -14.64 -27.75 15.49
C ARG A 76 -13.96 -27.59 16.87
N LYS A 77 -13.79 -28.71 17.62
CA LYS A 77 -13.04 -28.65 18.87
C LYS A 77 -11.54 -28.43 18.64
N ALA A 78 -10.97 -29.01 17.59
CA ALA A 78 -9.57 -28.76 17.20
C ALA A 78 -9.34 -27.31 16.79
N GLU A 79 -10.24 -26.72 15.98
CA GLU A 79 -10.22 -25.30 15.61
C GLU A 79 -10.26 -24.39 16.84
N MET A 80 -11.10 -24.70 17.83
CA MET A 80 -11.16 -23.97 19.08
C MET A 80 -9.82 -24.02 19.85
N PHE A 81 -9.11 -25.13 19.81
CA PHE A 81 -7.76 -25.24 20.40
C PHE A 81 -6.73 -24.47 19.57
N LEU A 82 -6.85 -24.45 18.24
CA LEU A 82 -6.02 -23.63 17.35
C LEU A 82 -6.17 -22.14 17.69
N HIS A 83 -7.39 -21.63 17.77
CA HIS A 83 -7.66 -20.24 18.19
C HIS A 83 -7.06 -19.90 19.56
N LYS A 84 -7.01 -20.85 20.47
CA LYS A 84 -6.37 -20.70 21.78
C LYS A 84 -4.84 -20.90 21.74
N LYS A 85 -4.25 -21.11 20.57
CA LYS A 85 -2.83 -21.41 20.33
C LYS A 85 -2.33 -22.65 21.09
N LYS A 86 -3.24 -23.60 21.34
CA LYS A 86 -2.94 -24.89 21.99
C LYS A 86 -2.73 -25.97 20.93
N TYR A 87 -1.69 -25.82 20.14
CA TYR A 87 -1.44 -26.62 18.94
C TYR A 87 -1.34 -28.12 19.19
N ALA A 88 -0.75 -28.54 20.31
CA ALA A 88 -0.66 -29.95 20.66
C ALA A 88 -2.04 -30.58 20.94
N ASP A 89 -2.91 -29.85 21.62
CA ASP A 89 -4.29 -30.31 21.88
C ASP A 89 -5.09 -30.34 20.58
N ALA A 90 -4.91 -29.33 19.70
CA ALA A 90 -5.54 -29.29 18.38
C ALA A 90 -5.15 -30.51 17.53
N HIS A 91 -3.85 -30.84 17.44
CA HIS A 91 -3.40 -32.07 16.76
C HIS A 91 -4.01 -33.34 17.33
N ALA A 92 -4.09 -33.47 18.67
CA ALA A 92 -4.67 -34.64 19.30
C ALA A 92 -6.17 -34.81 18.96
N TRP A 93 -6.91 -33.70 18.83
CA TRP A 93 -8.31 -33.72 18.40
C TRP A 93 -8.45 -34.08 16.92
N LEU A 94 -7.57 -33.57 16.04
CA LEU A 94 -7.55 -33.95 14.62
C LEU A 94 -7.18 -35.41 14.42
N ASP A 95 -6.25 -35.96 15.22
CA ASP A 95 -5.92 -37.39 15.21
C ASP A 95 -7.12 -38.24 15.64
N LYS A 96 -7.93 -37.75 16.60
CA LYS A 96 -9.17 -38.41 17.00
C LYS A 96 -10.22 -38.34 15.87
N ALA A 97 -10.38 -37.21 15.16
CA ALA A 97 -11.31 -37.10 14.03
C ALA A 97 -10.94 -38.11 12.94
N ALA A 98 -9.66 -38.24 12.60
CA ALA A 98 -9.14 -39.16 11.58
C ALA A 98 -9.40 -40.66 11.89
N LEU A 99 -9.76 -41.02 13.13
CA LEU A 99 -10.17 -42.40 13.48
C LEU A 99 -11.60 -42.70 13.01
N PHE A 100 -12.44 -41.67 12.82
CA PHE A 100 -13.84 -41.83 12.42
C PHE A 100 -14.02 -41.56 10.92
N ASP A 101 -13.42 -40.53 10.42
CA ASP A 101 -13.34 -40.27 8.99
C ASP A 101 -11.92 -39.81 8.60
N LYS A 102 -11.23 -40.68 7.90
CA LYS A 102 -9.85 -40.44 7.48
C LYS A 102 -9.78 -39.53 6.24
N ASN A 103 -10.84 -39.46 5.44
CA ASN A 103 -10.88 -38.75 4.20
C ASN A 103 -11.50 -37.34 4.33
N GLU A 104 -11.92 -36.97 5.55
CA GLU A 104 -12.48 -35.66 5.83
C GLU A 104 -11.43 -34.57 5.57
N ILE A 105 -11.71 -33.70 4.60
CA ILE A 105 -10.77 -32.69 4.13
C ILE A 105 -10.41 -31.65 5.21
N ASP A 106 -11.38 -31.29 6.05
CA ASP A 106 -11.21 -30.28 7.10
C ASP A 106 -10.13 -30.68 8.12
N ILE A 107 -9.90 -31.99 8.30
CA ILE A 107 -8.79 -32.48 9.13
C ILE A 107 -7.45 -31.99 8.58
N TYR A 108 -7.27 -32.01 7.28
CA TYR A 108 -6.03 -31.60 6.61
C TYR A 108 -5.92 -30.08 6.55
N LEU A 109 -7.02 -29.37 6.29
CA LEU A 109 -7.04 -27.92 6.25
C LEU A 109 -6.66 -27.34 7.63
N VAL A 110 -7.35 -27.76 8.69
CA VAL A 110 -7.03 -27.29 10.06
C VAL A 110 -5.63 -27.72 10.50
N ARG A 111 -5.12 -28.87 10.04
CA ARG A 111 -3.74 -29.29 10.30
C ARG A 111 -2.74 -28.40 9.57
N ALA A 112 -3.04 -27.99 8.35
CA ALA A 112 -2.23 -27.03 7.60
C ALA A 112 -2.19 -25.67 8.30
N ASP A 113 -3.34 -25.17 8.81
CA ASP A 113 -3.42 -23.95 9.60
C ASP A 113 -2.52 -23.98 10.84
N ILE A 114 -2.51 -25.11 11.57
CA ILE A 114 -1.61 -25.28 12.72
C ILE A 114 -0.14 -25.16 12.28
N PHE A 115 0.23 -25.72 11.12
CA PHE A 115 1.58 -25.61 10.60
C PHE A 115 1.89 -24.17 10.12
N ILE A 116 0.94 -23.48 9.53
CA ILE A 116 1.05 -22.06 9.14
C ILE A 116 1.30 -21.18 10.38
N GLU A 117 0.45 -21.30 11.41
CA GLU A 117 0.56 -20.55 12.66
C GLU A 117 1.89 -20.82 13.40
N THR A 118 2.47 -22.01 13.22
CA THR A 118 3.77 -22.39 13.79
C THR A 118 4.95 -22.15 12.86
N ASN A 119 4.72 -21.45 11.73
CA ASN A 119 5.71 -21.13 10.68
C ASN A 119 6.44 -22.36 10.09
N LYS A 120 5.71 -23.46 9.96
CA LYS A 120 6.18 -24.72 9.35
C LYS A 120 5.57 -24.92 7.98
N LEU A 121 5.89 -23.98 7.05
CA LEU A 121 5.23 -23.87 5.76
C LEU A 121 5.43 -25.09 4.85
N GLN A 122 6.57 -25.79 4.95
CA GLN A 122 6.81 -27.01 4.17
C GLN A 122 5.94 -28.17 4.64
N GLU A 123 5.74 -28.30 5.96
CA GLU A 123 4.85 -29.30 6.56
C GLU A 123 3.39 -29.01 6.20
N ALA A 124 2.99 -27.72 6.18
CA ALA A 124 1.68 -27.30 5.70
C ALA A 124 1.42 -27.76 4.26
N LEU A 125 2.36 -27.49 3.34
CA LEU A 125 2.26 -27.96 1.95
C LEU A 125 2.19 -29.47 1.85
N SER A 126 2.96 -30.21 2.66
CA SER A 126 2.94 -31.69 2.63
C SER A 126 1.55 -32.22 2.98
N VAL A 127 0.91 -31.61 3.97
CA VAL A 127 -0.44 -32.01 4.40
C VAL A 127 -1.50 -31.64 3.35
N LEU A 128 -1.37 -30.47 2.73
CA LEU A 128 -2.29 -30.06 1.67
C LEU A 128 -2.15 -30.92 0.40
N LEU A 129 -0.94 -31.39 0.07
CA LEU A 129 -0.73 -32.36 -1.02
C LEU A 129 -1.36 -33.73 -0.70
N GLU A 130 -1.40 -34.14 0.57
CA GLU A 130 -2.13 -35.33 0.98
C GLU A 130 -3.65 -35.12 0.81
N ALA A 131 -4.16 -33.94 1.18
CA ALA A 131 -5.57 -33.56 1.00
C ALA A 131 -5.96 -33.57 -0.49
N GLU A 132 -5.15 -32.96 -1.37
CA GLU A 132 -5.38 -32.96 -2.82
C GLU A 132 -5.58 -34.36 -3.41
N ALA A 133 -4.81 -35.33 -2.91
CA ALA A 133 -4.90 -36.72 -3.38
C ALA A 133 -6.17 -37.45 -2.90
N LEU A 134 -6.86 -36.94 -1.89
CA LEU A 134 -8.05 -37.54 -1.29
C LEU A 134 -9.35 -36.90 -1.74
N THR A 135 -9.28 -35.65 -2.21
CA THR A 135 -10.44 -34.83 -2.57
C THR A 135 -10.93 -35.08 -3.98
N ASP A 136 -12.21 -34.87 -4.19
CA ASP A 136 -12.82 -34.83 -5.53
C ASP A 136 -12.62 -33.46 -6.22
N GLU A 137 -13.02 -33.34 -7.48
CA GLU A 137 -12.80 -32.11 -8.27
C GLU A 137 -13.54 -30.89 -7.70
N THR A 138 -14.61 -31.06 -6.92
CA THR A 138 -15.39 -29.96 -6.36
C THR A 138 -14.76 -29.38 -5.11
N GLU A 139 -14.07 -30.19 -4.33
CA GLU A 139 -13.40 -29.82 -3.07
C GLU A 139 -11.96 -29.35 -3.30
N LYS A 140 -11.32 -29.77 -4.41
CA LYS A 140 -9.94 -29.35 -4.74
C LYS A 140 -9.75 -27.84 -4.73
N GLY A 141 -10.79 -27.07 -5.06
CA GLY A 141 -10.71 -25.62 -5.06
C GLY A 141 -10.30 -25.03 -3.71
N PHE A 142 -10.79 -25.59 -2.61
CA PHE A 142 -10.42 -25.17 -1.25
C PHE A 142 -8.97 -25.52 -0.93
N VAL A 143 -8.55 -26.74 -1.26
CA VAL A 143 -7.15 -27.17 -1.04
C VAL A 143 -6.16 -26.30 -1.82
N TYR A 144 -6.48 -26.00 -3.07
CA TYR A 144 -5.63 -25.15 -3.90
C TYR A 144 -5.58 -23.70 -3.39
N ALA A 145 -6.69 -23.19 -2.86
CA ALA A 145 -6.70 -21.85 -2.23
C ALA A 145 -5.75 -21.81 -1.02
N GLU A 146 -5.81 -22.80 -0.14
CA GLU A 146 -4.91 -22.92 1.00
C GLU A 146 -3.44 -23.12 0.57
N MET A 147 -3.19 -23.94 -0.45
CA MET A 147 -1.84 -24.11 -1.01
C MET A 147 -1.30 -22.78 -1.56
N SER A 148 -2.15 -21.99 -2.22
CA SER A 148 -1.80 -20.65 -2.72
C SER A 148 -1.38 -19.74 -1.57
N HIS A 149 -2.16 -19.70 -0.51
CA HIS A 149 -1.84 -18.92 0.69
C HIS A 149 -0.49 -19.33 1.31
N VAL A 150 -0.21 -20.63 1.39
CA VAL A 150 1.10 -21.10 1.88
C VAL A 150 2.24 -20.66 0.96
N TYR A 151 2.06 -20.70 -0.37
CA TYR A 151 3.07 -20.21 -1.30
C TYR A 151 3.28 -18.69 -1.21
N GLU A 152 2.23 -17.91 -0.92
CA GLU A 152 2.35 -16.47 -0.66
C GLU A 152 3.19 -16.20 0.60
N LEU A 153 2.92 -16.93 1.70
CA LEU A 153 3.72 -16.83 2.93
C LEU A 153 5.19 -17.23 2.72
N MET A 154 5.47 -18.06 1.71
CA MET A 154 6.82 -18.40 1.28
C MET A 154 7.41 -17.40 0.29
N GLU A 155 6.72 -16.30 -0.02
CA GLU A 155 7.08 -15.29 -1.02
C GLU A 155 7.24 -15.87 -2.45
N ASN A 156 6.64 -17.03 -2.72
CA ASN A 156 6.67 -17.67 -4.04
C ASN A 156 5.39 -17.34 -4.82
N TYR A 157 5.22 -16.07 -5.15
CA TYR A 157 4.03 -15.54 -5.82
C TYR A 157 3.71 -16.20 -7.18
N PRO A 158 4.68 -16.56 -8.04
CA PRO A 158 4.36 -17.25 -9.30
C PRO A 158 3.73 -18.61 -9.08
N LYS A 159 4.16 -19.35 -8.06
CA LYS A 159 3.59 -20.66 -7.73
C LYS A 159 2.25 -20.52 -7.03
N ALA A 160 2.09 -19.51 -6.17
CA ALA A 160 0.82 -19.17 -5.56
C ALA A 160 -0.25 -18.91 -6.64
N LEU A 161 0.06 -18.09 -7.63
CA LEU A 161 -0.88 -17.79 -8.72
C LEU A 161 -1.18 -19.02 -9.59
N GLU A 162 -0.20 -19.88 -9.90
CA GLU A 162 -0.41 -21.11 -10.65
C GLU A 162 -1.46 -22.00 -9.97
N VAL A 163 -1.31 -22.19 -8.66
CA VAL A 163 -2.22 -23.02 -7.86
C VAL A 163 -3.58 -22.35 -7.69
N LEU A 164 -3.60 -21.02 -7.52
CA LEU A 164 -4.86 -20.26 -7.40
C LEU A 164 -5.68 -20.31 -8.70
N PHE A 165 -5.03 -20.32 -9.86
CA PHE A 165 -5.71 -20.52 -11.14
C PHE A 165 -6.35 -21.91 -11.22
N ALA A 166 -5.71 -22.94 -10.67
CA ALA A 166 -6.32 -24.27 -10.56
C ALA A 166 -7.52 -24.27 -9.60
N ALA A 167 -7.44 -23.52 -8.49
CA ALA A 167 -8.58 -23.30 -7.59
C ALA A 167 -9.78 -22.68 -8.29
N ILE A 168 -9.56 -21.63 -9.10
CA ILE A 168 -10.58 -20.96 -9.90
C ILE A 168 -11.20 -21.92 -10.92
N GLU A 169 -10.41 -22.75 -11.59
CA GLU A 169 -10.93 -23.71 -12.56
C GLU A 169 -11.83 -24.78 -11.90
N SER A 170 -11.52 -25.17 -10.66
CA SER A 170 -12.32 -26.11 -9.87
C SER A 170 -13.57 -25.46 -9.27
N ASN A 171 -13.45 -24.23 -8.78
CA ASN A 171 -14.57 -23.48 -8.18
C ASN A 171 -14.68 -22.06 -8.75
N PRO A 172 -15.21 -21.91 -9.98
CA PRO A 172 -15.24 -20.64 -10.69
C PRO A 172 -16.22 -19.60 -10.13
N GLU A 173 -17.08 -19.99 -9.20
CA GLU A 173 -18.09 -19.13 -8.57
C GLU A 173 -17.64 -18.62 -7.19
N ASN A 174 -16.51 -19.06 -6.70
CA ASN A 174 -15.98 -18.59 -5.43
C ASN A 174 -15.37 -17.19 -5.58
N MET A 175 -16.10 -16.18 -5.07
CA MET A 175 -15.73 -14.78 -5.21
C MET A 175 -14.41 -14.44 -4.48
N GLN A 176 -14.16 -15.08 -3.33
CA GLN A 176 -12.93 -14.84 -2.57
C GLN A 176 -11.69 -15.28 -3.36
N ILE A 177 -11.71 -16.48 -3.94
CA ILE A 177 -10.61 -16.98 -4.77
C ILE A 177 -10.36 -16.09 -5.98
N LEU A 178 -11.43 -15.56 -6.59
CA LEU A 178 -11.32 -14.61 -7.71
C LEU A 178 -10.75 -13.25 -7.28
N GLU A 179 -11.04 -12.79 -6.06
CA GLU A 179 -10.49 -11.57 -5.49
C GLU A 179 -9.00 -11.72 -5.18
N ASP A 180 -8.61 -12.83 -4.54
CA ASP A 180 -7.21 -13.14 -4.21
C ASP A 180 -6.34 -13.23 -5.48
N ALA A 181 -6.90 -13.78 -6.57
CA ALA A 181 -6.20 -13.86 -7.86
C ALA A 181 -5.86 -12.49 -8.43
N ALA A 182 -6.72 -11.48 -8.24
CA ALA A 182 -6.46 -10.14 -8.73
C ALA A 182 -5.19 -9.53 -8.12
N HIS A 183 -4.95 -9.76 -6.82
CA HIS A 183 -3.75 -9.31 -6.12
C HIS A 183 -2.48 -10.02 -6.65
N LEU A 184 -2.53 -11.35 -6.75
CA LEU A 184 -1.39 -12.14 -7.20
C LEU A 184 -1.03 -11.87 -8.68
N VAL A 185 -2.02 -11.58 -9.51
CA VAL A 185 -1.79 -11.19 -10.92
C VAL A 185 -0.98 -9.89 -10.99
N ASP A 186 -1.29 -8.89 -10.15
CA ASP A 186 -0.53 -7.64 -10.12
C ASP A 186 0.90 -7.85 -9.60
N MET A 187 1.08 -8.68 -8.56
CA MET A 187 2.40 -9.00 -8.01
C MET A 187 3.31 -9.75 -8.98
N THR A 188 2.71 -10.54 -9.88
CA THR A 188 3.47 -11.40 -10.82
C THR A 188 3.47 -10.88 -12.25
N GLU A 189 2.70 -9.84 -12.55
CA GLU A 189 2.48 -9.28 -13.89
C GLU A 189 1.97 -10.30 -14.94
N GLN A 190 1.32 -11.41 -14.49
CA GLN A 190 0.83 -12.47 -15.37
C GLN A 190 -0.55 -12.15 -15.97
N TYR A 191 -0.70 -10.95 -16.51
CA TYR A 191 -1.95 -10.43 -17.03
C TYR A 191 -2.54 -11.22 -18.22
N GLU A 192 -1.71 -11.72 -19.14
CA GLU A 192 -2.18 -12.46 -20.31
C GLU A 192 -2.76 -13.84 -19.92
N GLN A 193 -2.16 -14.49 -18.93
CA GLN A 193 -2.68 -15.76 -18.40
C GLN A 193 -4.02 -15.54 -17.68
N SER A 194 -4.09 -14.49 -16.84
CA SER A 194 -5.32 -14.06 -16.18
C SER A 194 -6.42 -13.77 -17.18
N ALA A 195 -6.16 -12.98 -18.23
CA ALA A 195 -7.13 -12.69 -19.28
C ALA A 195 -7.63 -13.96 -19.99
N THR A 196 -6.76 -14.92 -20.21
CA THR A 196 -7.11 -16.18 -20.86
C THR A 196 -8.04 -17.02 -19.97
N LEU A 197 -7.72 -17.13 -18.68
CA LEU A 197 -8.54 -17.83 -17.69
C LEU A 197 -9.93 -17.21 -17.58
N HIS A 198 -10.01 -15.90 -17.33
CA HIS A 198 -11.29 -15.23 -17.09
C HIS A 198 -12.20 -15.24 -18.33
N LYS A 199 -11.65 -15.16 -19.55
CA LYS A 199 -12.44 -15.39 -20.77
C LYS A 199 -13.08 -16.78 -20.79
N LYS A 200 -12.34 -17.82 -20.47
CA LYS A 200 -12.84 -19.19 -20.41
C LYS A 200 -13.95 -19.35 -19.36
N LEU A 201 -13.86 -18.65 -18.24
CA LEU A 201 -14.93 -18.62 -17.24
C LEU A 201 -16.18 -17.93 -17.76
N LEU A 202 -16.01 -16.78 -18.42
CA LEU A 202 -17.09 -15.98 -18.97
C LEU A 202 -17.81 -16.66 -20.16
N GLU A 203 -17.14 -17.55 -20.88
CA GLU A 203 -17.78 -18.41 -21.87
C GLU A 203 -18.76 -19.40 -21.22
N LYS A 204 -18.52 -19.82 -19.96
CA LYS A 204 -19.39 -20.70 -19.19
C LYS A 204 -20.48 -19.93 -18.43
N ASN A 205 -20.10 -18.87 -17.74
CA ASN A 205 -20.99 -18.00 -16.97
C ASN A 205 -20.76 -16.52 -17.30
N PRO A 206 -21.51 -15.93 -18.27
CA PRO A 206 -21.39 -14.51 -18.61
C PRO A 206 -21.83 -13.54 -17.52
N TYR A 207 -22.51 -14.02 -16.47
CA TYR A 207 -22.98 -13.22 -15.34
C TYR A 207 -22.02 -13.19 -14.15
N ASN A 208 -20.82 -13.80 -14.27
CA ASN A 208 -19.79 -13.69 -13.26
C ASN A 208 -19.13 -12.31 -13.34
N TRP A 209 -19.62 -11.37 -12.55
CA TRP A 209 -19.15 -9.98 -12.54
C TRP A 209 -17.68 -9.86 -12.05
N MET A 210 -17.25 -10.74 -11.11
CA MET A 210 -15.86 -10.73 -10.65
C MET A 210 -14.89 -11.19 -11.75
N ALA A 211 -15.30 -12.17 -12.57
CA ALA A 211 -14.51 -12.57 -13.74
C ALA A 211 -14.41 -11.44 -14.78
N TRP A 212 -15.46 -10.65 -14.99
CA TRP A 212 -15.40 -9.43 -15.82
C TRP A 212 -14.46 -8.38 -15.24
N TYR A 213 -14.54 -8.15 -13.93
CA TYR A 213 -13.65 -7.23 -13.24
C TYR A 213 -12.17 -7.63 -13.39
N ASN A 214 -11.83 -8.89 -13.11
CA ASN A 214 -10.47 -9.41 -13.25
C ASN A 214 -9.97 -9.40 -14.70
N LEU A 215 -10.85 -9.67 -15.67
CA LEU A 215 -10.53 -9.54 -17.08
C LEU A 215 -10.20 -8.09 -17.45
N GLY A 216 -10.99 -7.14 -16.94
CA GLY A 216 -10.75 -5.71 -17.14
C GLY A 216 -9.40 -5.28 -16.57
N ARG A 217 -9.06 -5.69 -15.34
CA ARG A 217 -7.75 -5.43 -14.71
C ARG A 217 -6.60 -6.04 -15.52
N ALA A 218 -6.76 -7.28 -15.97
CA ALA A 218 -5.75 -7.95 -16.79
C ALA A 218 -5.50 -7.18 -18.11
N TYR A 219 -6.56 -6.69 -18.77
CA TYR A 219 -6.41 -5.85 -19.96
C TYR A 219 -5.77 -4.49 -19.64
N ALA A 220 -6.11 -3.86 -18.52
CA ALA A 220 -5.51 -2.61 -18.07
C ALA A 220 -4.00 -2.79 -17.79
N GLY A 221 -3.60 -3.92 -17.20
CA GLY A 221 -2.21 -4.26 -16.93
C GLY A 221 -1.34 -4.31 -18.20
N VAL A 222 -1.88 -4.86 -19.30
CA VAL A 222 -1.20 -4.89 -20.60
C VAL A 222 -1.51 -3.67 -21.50
N ASN A 223 -2.08 -2.61 -20.94
CA ASN A 223 -2.43 -1.34 -21.63
C ASN A 223 -3.45 -1.49 -22.78
N LEU A 224 -4.29 -2.50 -22.76
CA LEU A 224 -5.43 -2.66 -23.70
C LEU A 224 -6.65 -1.96 -23.14
N PHE A 225 -6.58 -0.62 -23.03
CA PHE A 225 -7.53 0.21 -22.28
C PHE A 225 -8.98 0.10 -22.78
N GLU A 226 -9.21 0.07 -24.10
CA GLU A 226 -10.56 -0.05 -24.65
C GLU A 226 -11.20 -1.38 -24.24
N LYS A 227 -10.43 -2.49 -24.25
CA LYS A 227 -10.92 -3.79 -23.81
C LYS A 227 -11.15 -3.85 -22.30
N ALA A 228 -10.29 -3.15 -21.54
CA ALA A 228 -10.47 -3.04 -20.09
C ALA A 228 -11.79 -2.34 -19.77
N LEU A 229 -12.07 -1.20 -20.42
CA LEU A 229 -13.32 -0.45 -20.26
C LEU A 229 -14.55 -1.29 -20.66
N GLU A 230 -14.49 -2.01 -21.77
CA GLU A 230 -15.56 -2.92 -22.19
C GLU A 230 -15.83 -3.99 -21.11
N ALA A 231 -14.80 -4.61 -20.55
CA ALA A 231 -14.95 -5.60 -19.49
C ALA A 231 -15.53 -4.99 -18.20
N PHE A 232 -15.09 -3.80 -17.82
CA PHE A 232 -15.64 -3.09 -16.66
C PHE A 232 -17.10 -2.66 -16.88
N GLU A 233 -17.49 -2.26 -18.09
CA GLU A 233 -18.90 -1.98 -18.43
C GLU A 233 -19.79 -3.23 -18.23
N TYR A 234 -19.32 -4.42 -18.62
CA TYR A 234 -20.04 -5.67 -18.34
C TYR A 234 -20.09 -5.98 -16.85
N CYS A 235 -19.01 -5.74 -16.11
CA CYS A 235 -19.00 -5.89 -14.64
C CYS A 235 -20.07 -5.01 -14.00
N ILE A 236 -20.12 -3.72 -14.34
CA ILE A 236 -21.10 -2.74 -13.84
C ILE A 236 -22.54 -3.14 -14.23
N ALA A 237 -22.73 -3.65 -15.44
CA ALA A 237 -24.06 -4.06 -15.90
C ALA A 237 -24.63 -5.26 -15.12
N VAL A 238 -23.77 -6.10 -14.53
CA VAL A 238 -24.17 -7.26 -13.71
C VAL A 238 -24.24 -6.89 -12.22
N ASN A 239 -23.30 -6.09 -11.73
CA ASN A 239 -23.23 -5.63 -10.33
C ASN A 239 -22.77 -4.17 -10.26
N ASP A 240 -23.72 -3.23 -10.20
CA ASP A 240 -23.47 -1.80 -10.14
C ASP A 240 -23.13 -1.29 -8.72
N GLU A 241 -23.32 -2.13 -7.70
CA GLU A 241 -22.96 -1.80 -6.31
C GLU A 241 -21.46 -2.03 -6.00
N PHE A 242 -20.74 -2.71 -6.89
CA PHE A 242 -19.33 -3.02 -6.69
C PHE A 242 -18.44 -1.79 -6.96
N GLU A 243 -18.12 -1.04 -5.93
CA GLU A 243 -17.42 0.27 -5.99
C GLU A 243 -16.04 0.19 -6.63
N TYR A 244 -15.30 -0.91 -6.44
CA TYR A 244 -13.95 -1.08 -7.00
C TYR A 244 -13.89 -1.00 -8.52
N VAL A 245 -14.94 -1.42 -9.23
CA VAL A 245 -14.97 -1.33 -10.70
C VAL A 245 -14.94 0.11 -11.19
N TYR A 246 -15.58 1.04 -10.47
CA TYR A 246 -15.54 2.46 -10.84
C TYR A 246 -14.17 3.08 -10.59
N ARG A 247 -13.47 2.63 -9.56
CA ARG A 247 -12.08 3.04 -9.28
C ARG A 247 -11.13 2.61 -10.39
N GLU A 248 -11.19 1.34 -10.77
CA GLU A 248 -10.36 0.80 -11.85
C GLU A 248 -10.71 1.47 -13.20
N THR A 249 -12.01 1.69 -13.47
CA THR A 249 -12.45 2.43 -14.65
C THR A 249 -11.90 3.86 -14.67
N ALA A 250 -11.90 4.54 -13.52
CA ALA A 250 -11.32 5.86 -13.36
C ALA A 250 -9.81 5.85 -13.61
N ASP A 251 -9.09 4.85 -13.10
CA ASP A 251 -7.64 4.70 -13.33
C ASP A 251 -7.32 4.52 -14.81
N VAL A 252 -8.09 3.69 -15.51
CA VAL A 252 -7.94 3.51 -16.96
C VAL A 252 -8.18 4.82 -17.70
N TYR A 253 -9.25 5.57 -17.41
CA TYR A 253 -9.48 6.88 -18.03
C TYR A 253 -8.37 7.89 -17.68
N PHE A 254 -7.84 7.86 -16.46
CA PHE A 254 -6.71 8.71 -16.05
C PHE A 254 -5.44 8.41 -16.86
N ARG A 255 -5.14 7.13 -17.08
CA ARG A 255 -4.02 6.69 -17.93
C ARG A 255 -4.21 7.04 -19.41
N MET A 256 -5.46 7.11 -19.87
CA MET A 256 -5.83 7.59 -21.20
C MET A 256 -5.86 9.12 -21.32
N ASP A 257 -5.56 9.86 -20.24
CA ASP A 257 -5.63 11.32 -20.13
C ASP A 257 -7.04 11.92 -20.29
N ASP A 258 -8.11 11.09 -20.12
CA ASP A 258 -9.51 11.56 -20.11
C ASP A 258 -9.94 11.98 -18.71
N MET A 259 -9.46 13.14 -18.26
CA MET A 259 -9.71 13.65 -16.91
C MET A 259 -11.20 13.86 -16.60
N LYS A 260 -12.03 14.13 -17.62
CA LYS A 260 -13.46 14.36 -17.40
C LYS A 260 -14.17 13.06 -17.02
N LYS A 261 -13.90 11.98 -17.74
CA LYS A 261 -14.46 10.68 -17.43
C LYS A 261 -13.88 10.11 -16.13
N THR A 262 -12.60 10.35 -15.88
CA THR A 262 -11.98 10.02 -14.59
C THR A 262 -12.76 10.64 -13.42
N ILE A 263 -13.07 11.95 -13.49
CA ILE A 263 -13.84 12.64 -12.46
C ILE A 263 -15.25 12.03 -12.31
N GLU A 264 -15.90 11.70 -13.42
CA GLU A 264 -17.22 11.08 -13.41
C GLU A 264 -17.20 9.74 -12.67
N MET A 265 -16.27 8.85 -13.01
CA MET A 265 -16.15 7.54 -12.37
C MET A 265 -15.76 7.65 -10.88
N LEU A 266 -14.83 8.54 -10.54
CA LEU A 266 -14.46 8.77 -9.13
C LEU A 266 -15.61 9.33 -8.29
N ARG A 267 -16.53 10.09 -8.88
CA ARG A 267 -17.73 10.57 -8.17
C ARG A 267 -18.69 9.44 -7.90
N ILE A 268 -18.91 8.56 -8.86
CA ILE A 268 -19.75 7.38 -8.67
C ILE A 268 -19.13 6.49 -7.57
N ALA A 269 -17.83 6.21 -7.63
CA ALA A 269 -17.13 5.46 -6.59
C ALA A 269 -17.28 6.12 -5.20
N GLN A 270 -17.21 7.45 -5.11
CA GLN A 270 -17.40 8.18 -3.86
C GLN A 270 -18.84 8.09 -3.30
N GLU A 271 -19.86 7.92 -4.18
CA GLU A 271 -21.24 7.72 -3.74
C GLU A 271 -21.43 6.34 -3.10
N HIS A 272 -20.77 5.31 -3.62
CA HIS A 272 -20.81 3.95 -3.07
C HIS A 272 -19.96 3.78 -1.80
N ALA A 273 -18.80 4.44 -1.73
CA ALA A 273 -17.88 4.36 -0.59
C ALA A 273 -17.45 5.76 -0.11
N PRO A 274 -18.33 6.50 0.57
CA PRO A 274 -18.07 7.90 0.96
C PRO A 274 -16.97 8.06 2.02
N GLU A 275 -16.60 6.99 2.71
CA GLU A 275 -15.59 6.99 3.77
C GLU A 275 -14.15 6.93 3.22
N PHE A 276 -13.96 6.65 1.94
CA PHE A 276 -12.67 6.65 1.30
C PHE A 276 -12.20 8.09 0.99
N ASP A 277 -11.17 8.54 1.66
CA ASP A 277 -10.66 9.92 1.61
C ASP A 277 -9.99 10.29 0.30
N ASP A 278 -9.45 9.31 -0.40
CA ASP A 278 -8.58 9.50 -1.56
C ASP A 278 -9.32 10.01 -2.82
N TYR A 279 -10.63 9.80 -2.93
CA TYR A 279 -11.40 10.25 -4.09
C TYR A 279 -11.35 11.76 -4.29
N SER A 280 -11.51 12.52 -3.20
CA SER A 280 -11.47 13.98 -3.27
C SER A 280 -10.09 14.48 -3.73
N TYR A 281 -9.02 13.86 -3.27
CA TYR A 281 -7.67 14.19 -3.69
C TYR A 281 -7.45 13.88 -5.18
N LYS A 282 -7.82 12.68 -5.64
CA LYS A 282 -7.70 12.26 -7.06
C LYS A 282 -8.52 13.17 -7.99
N ILE A 283 -9.74 13.53 -7.61
CA ILE A 283 -10.54 14.50 -8.35
C ILE A 283 -9.83 15.87 -8.42
N GLY A 284 -9.20 16.29 -7.33
CA GLY A 284 -8.38 17.49 -7.30
C GLY A 284 -7.23 17.45 -8.31
N VAL A 285 -6.52 16.31 -8.40
CA VAL A 285 -5.44 16.10 -9.39
C VAL A 285 -5.98 16.17 -10.82
N CYS A 286 -7.15 15.60 -11.09
CA CYS A 286 -7.78 15.69 -12.41
C CYS A 286 -8.11 17.14 -12.80
N TYR A 287 -8.66 17.93 -11.88
CA TYR A 287 -8.92 19.35 -12.13
C TYR A 287 -7.63 20.16 -12.31
N GLU A 288 -6.56 19.81 -11.59
CA GLU A 288 -5.24 20.42 -11.77
C GLU A 288 -4.70 20.17 -13.20
N ARG A 289 -4.82 18.93 -13.71
CA ARG A 289 -4.46 18.59 -15.10
C ARG A 289 -5.33 19.30 -16.15
N LEU A 290 -6.57 19.61 -15.81
CA LEU A 290 -7.48 20.41 -16.65
C LEU A 290 -7.23 21.92 -16.49
N GLU A 291 -6.22 22.33 -15.74
CA GLU A 291 -5.87 23.72 -15.41
C GLU A 291 -7.01 24.47 -14.68
N ASP A 292 -8.00 23.75 -14.15
CA ASP A 292 -9.05 24.32 -13.31
C ASP A 292 -8.60 24.35 -11.84
N TYR A 293 -7.66 25.23 -11.57
CA TYR A 293 -7.03 25.35 -10.24
C TYR A 293 -8.03 25.71 -9.13
N LYS A 294 -9.14 26.36 -9.46
CA LYS A 294 -10.17 26.70 -8.49
C LYS A 294 -10.89 25.45 -7.98
N ASN A 295 -11.31 24.58 -8.88
CA ASN A 295 -11.96 23.32 -8.53
C ASN A 295 -10.95 22.32 -7.94
N ALA A 296 -9.70 22.29 -8.43
CA ALA A 296 -8.63 21.52 -7.82
C ALA A 296 -8.48 21.84 -6.31
N ARG A 297 -8.31 23.12 -5.98
CA ARG A 297 -8.22 23.58 -4.58
C ARG A 297 -9.48 23.31 -3.75
N PHE A 298 -10.66 23.32 -4.37
CA PHE A 298 -11.90 22.94 -3.68
C PHE A 298 -11.85 21.47 -3.24
N HIS A 299 -11.45 20.57 -4.15
CA HIS A 299 -11.40 19.14 -3.88
C HIS A 299 -10.24 18.77 -2.95
N TYR A 300 -9.06 19.37 -3.06
CA TYR A 300 -7.98 19.19 -2.08
C TYR A 300 -8.39 19.63 -0.67
N ARG A 301 -9.11 20.75 -0.54
CA ARG A 301 -9.65 21.17 0.78
C ARG A 301 -10.73 20.22 1.30
N LYS A 302 -11.48 19.54 0.42
CA LYS A 302 -12.42 18.50 0.82
C LYS A 302 -11.64 17.30 1.38
N ALA A 303 -10.57 16.86 0.74
CA ALA A 303 -9.69 15.81 1.25
C ALA A 303 -9.09 16.18 2.63
N ILE A 304 -8.58 17.41 2.78
CA ILE A 304 -8.05 17.90 4.07
C ILE A 304 -9.11 17.94 5.19
N ARG A 305 -10.40 18.11 4.87
CA ARG A 305 -11.45 18.09 5.89
C ARG A 305 -11.70 16.68 6.43
N THR A 306 -11.51 15.69 5.58
CA THR A 306 -11.65 14.29 5.97
C THR A 306 -10.38 13.81 6.68
N ASP A 307 -9.20 14.06 6.10
CA ASP A 307 -7.91 13.83 6.75
C ASP A 307 -7.12 15.15 6.93
N PRO A 308 -7.11 15.73 8.14
CA PRO A 308 -6.34 16.95 8.42
C PRO A 308 -4.80 16.79 8.33
N TYR A 309 -4.31 15.55 8.28
CA TYR A 309 -2.87 15.23 8.18
C TYR A 309 -2.43 14.94 6.75
N TYR A 310 -3.29 15.19 5.77
CA TYR A 310 -2.98 14.94 4.36
C TYR A 310 -2.05 16.03 3.81
N ASP A 311 -0.76 15.92 4.11
CA ASP A 311 0.31 16.85 3.74
C ASP A 311 0.39 17.12 2.24
N SER A 312 0.30 16.07 1.42
CA SER A 312 0.32 16.15 -0.05
C SER A 312 -0.80 17.02 -0.61
N ALA A 313 -1.98 17.07 0.03
CA ALA A 313 -3.08 17.93 -0.41
C ALA A 313 -2.75 19.41 -0.15
N PHE A 314 -2.10 19.74 0.97
CA PHE A 314 -1.60 21.11 1.21
C PHE A 314 -0.52 21.49 0.18
N TYR A 315 0.41 20.58 -0.11
CA TYR A 315 1.45 20.80 -1.11
C TYR A 315 0.83 21.10 -2.49
N ARG A 316 -0.12 20.28 -2.94
CA ARG A 316 -0.82 20.49 -4.22
C ARG A 316 -1.59 21.81 -4.28
N ILE A 317 -2.24 22.23 -3.19
CA ILE A 317 -2.85 23.57 -3.12
C ILE A 317 -1.77 24.65 -3.34
N GLY A 318 -0.61 24.49 -2.73
CA GLY A 318 0.54 25.37 -2.93
C GLY A 318 0.96 25.43 -4.40
N GLU A 319 1.11 24.29 -5.07
CA GLU A 319 1.45 24.18 -6.49
C GLU A 319 0.45 24.92 -7.37
N THR A 320 -0.87 24.78 -7.12
CA THR A 320 -1.88 25.51 -7.89
C THR A 320 -1.75 27.04 -7.73
N TYR A 321 -1.34 27.51 -6.55
CA TYR A 321 -1.08 28.95 -6.35
C TYR A 321 0.24 29.38 -6.99
N ARG A 322 1.26 28.52 -7.00
CA ARG A 322 2.56 28.80 -7.65
C ARG A 322 2.40 28.99 -9.16
N VAL A 323 1.60 28.15 -9.81
CA VAL A 323 1.29 28.28 -11.25
C VAL A 323 0.53 29.60 -11.55
N GLU A 324 -0.32 30.03 -10.62
CA GLU A 324 -0.99 31.34 -10.70
C GLU A 324 -0.07 32.53 -10.30
N GLU A 325 1.23 32.30 -10.06
CA GLU A 325 2.23 33.28 -9.57
C GLU A 325 1.86 33.91 -8.22
N ARG A 326 1.00 33.28 -7.45
CA ARG A 326 0.54 33.74 -6.13
C ARG A 326 1.42 33.15 -5.03
N TYR A 327 2.70 33.55 -5.06
CA TYR A 327 3.76 32.96 -4.27
C TYR A 327 3.51 32.98 -2.73
N ASP A 328 2.97 34.10 -2.21
CA ASP A 328 2.63 34.16 -0.76
C ASP A 328 1.59 33.13 -0.35
N ALA A 329 0.55 32.93 -1.18
CA ALA A 329 -0.47 31.92 -0.92
C ALA A 329 0.09 30.50 -1.10
N ALA A 330 1.02 30.29 -2.02
CA ALA A 330 1.73 29.02 -2.19
C ALA A 330 2.55 28.70 -0.94
N LEU A 331 3.39 29.63 -0.46
CA LEU A 331 4.20 29.46 0.76
C LEU A 331 3.40 29.13 1.99
N VAL A 332 2.21 29.74 2.17
CA VAL A 332 1.32 29.40 3.31
C VAL A 332 0.94 27.92 3.30
N ASN A 333 0.69 27.35 2.12
CA ASN A 333 0.28 25.96 1.99
C ASN A 333 1.48 25.00 2.04
N TYR A 334 2.60 25.33 1.41
CA TYR A 334 3.84 24.53 1.55
C TYR A 334 4.33 24.44 2.99
N LYS A 335 4.28 25.55 3.76
CA LYS A 335 4.63 25.55 5.18
C LYS A 335 3.69 24.68 6.02
N LYS A 336 2.43 24.51 5.62
CA LYS A 336 1.52 23.57 6.26
C LYS A 336 1.87 22.12 5.93
N ALA A 337 2.19 21.84 4.67
CA ALA A 337 2.67 20.52 4.25
C ALA A 337 3.95 20.15 5.01
N LEU A 338 4.93 21.05 5.03
CA LEU A 338 6.19 20.85 5.74
C LEU A 338 6.02 20.67 7.25
N LYS A 339 5.02 21.29 7.86
CA LYS A 339 4.72 21.11 9.29
C LYS A 339 4.20 19.69 9.59
N LEU A 340 3.59 19.02 8.62
CA LEU A 340 3.09 17.64 8.75
C LEU A 340 4.19 16.61 8.46
N ASP A 341 5.08 16.95 7.53
CA ASP A 341 6.28 16.15 7.22
C ASP A 341 7.52 17.08 7.20
N GLU A 342 8.11 17.29 8.37
CA GLU A 342 9.18 18.28 8.59
C GLU A 342 10.48 17.96 7.86
N GLN A 343 10.68 16.71 7.45
CA GLN A 343 11.89 16.25 6.78
C GLN A 343 11.73 16.04 5.27
N ASN A 344 10.59 16.41 4.71
CA ASN A 344 10.33 16.23 3.29
C ASN A 344 11.20 17.16 2.44
N GLU A 345 12.14 16.53 1.74
CA GLU A 345 13.13 17.25 0.91
C GLU A 345 12.46 18.04 -0.23
N ASP A 346 11.42 17.48 -0.84
CA ASP A 346 10.71 18.13 -1.94
C ASP A 346 9.98 19.40 -1.47
N TYR A 347 9.40 19.36 -0.27
CA TYR A 347 8.72 20.52 0.31
C TYR A 347 9.72 21.62 0.66
N LEU A 348 10.84 21.24 1.27
CA LEU A 348 11.93 22.18 1.58
C LEU A 348 12.51 22.81 0.30
N ALA A 349 12.83 21.99 -0.71
CA ALA A 349 13.38 22.49 -1.98
C ALA A 349 12.39 23.45 -2.70
N THR A 350 11.10 23.12 -2.68
CA THR A 350 10.08 23.97 -3.27
C THR A 350 9.95 25.31 -2.53
N ILE A 351 9.96 25.31 -1.20
CA ILE A 351 9.93 26.54 -0.38
C ILE A 351 11.17 27.41 -0.66
N ILE A 352 12.35 26.80 -0.73
CA ILE A 352 13.60 27.49 -1.08
C ILE A 352 13.49 28.16 -2.46
N SER A 353 13.01 27.40 -3.44
CA SER A 353 12.83 27.89 -4.81
C SER A 353 11.90 29.11 -4.85
N VAL A 354 10.78 29.08 -4.14
CA VAL A 354 9.83 30.19 -4.10
C VAL A 354 10.43 31.39 -3.36
N HIS A 355 11.16 31.21 -2.27
CA HIS A 355 11.85 32.31 -1.58
C HIS A 355 12.93 32.93 -2.46
N ARG A 356 13.66 32.15 -3.27
CA ARG A 356 14.61 32.69 -4.28
C ARG A 356 13.90 33.55 -5.33
N ILE A 357 12.73 33.10 -5.85
CA ILE A 357 11.94 33.90 -6.82
C ILE A 357 11.50 35.25 -6.22
N LEU A 358 11.18 35.24 -4.92
CA LEU A 358 10.75 36.45 -4.19
C LEU A 358 11.94 37.30 -3.70
N GLU A 359 13.17 36.92 -4.00
CA GLU A 359 14.41 37.53 -3.50
C GLU A 359 14.53 37.60 -1.96
N ASN A 360 13.81 36.70 -1.27
CA ASN A 360 13.84 36.56 0.19
C ASN A 360 15.01 35.65 0.59
N THR A 361 16.22 36.20 0.46
CA THR A 361 17.46 35.40 0.61
C THR A 361 17.63 34.79 2.01
N GLN A 362 17.26 35.56 3.05
CA GLN A 362 17.42 35.10 4.44
C GLN A 362 16.51 33.92 4.80
N GLU A 363 15.25 33.99 4.33
CA GLU A 363 14.31 32.87 4.50
C GLU A 363 14.75 31.65 3.69
N ALA A 364 15.22 31.86 2.44
CA ALA A 364 15.75 30.77 1.62
C ALA A 364 16.90 30.05 2.34
N THR A 365 17.86 30.80 2.89
CA THR A 365 18.98 30.25 3.65
C THR A 365 18.52 29.46 4.87
N THR A 366 17.51 29.96 5.61
CA THR A 366 16.93 29.22 6.75
C THR A 366 16.41 27.84 6.36
N TYR A 367 15.69 27.73 5.23
CA TYR A 367 15.19 26.44 4.75
C TYR A 367 16.30 25.56 4.13
N MET A 368 17.37 26.16 3.57
CA MET A 368 18.55 25.42 3.13
C MET A 368 19.26 24.74 4.30
N TYR A 369 19.37 25.41 5.45
CA TYR A 369 19.86 24.76 6.66
C TYR A 369 18.99 23.54 7.03
N ALA A 370 17.66 23.68 7.03
CA ALA A 370 16.77 22.55 7.31
C ALA A 370 16.98 21.40 6.32
N LEU A 371 17.14 21.71 5.02
CA LEU A 371 17.40 20.72 3.97
C LEU A 371 18.75 20.00 4.17
N VAL A 372 19.82 20.73 4.47
CA VAL A 372 21.14 20.15 4.74
C VAL A 372 21.11 19.22 5.96
N TYR A 373 20.39 19.62 7.03
CA TYR A 373 20.32 18.80 8.25
C TYR A 373 19.35 17.63 8.15
N SER A 374 18.41 17.62 7.19
CA SER A 374 17.62 16.43 6.89
C SER A 374 18.47 15.32 6.23
N ARG A 375 19.45 15.71 5.40
CA ARG A 375 20.34 14.81 4.66
C ARG A 375 21.78 15.33 4.62
N THR A 376 22.49 15.11 5.71
CA THR A 376 23.87 15.60 5.87
C THR A 376 24.90 14.91 4.95
N ASP A 377 24.53 13.83 4.32
CA ASP A 377 25.34 13.04 3.38
C ASP A 377 25.32 13.58 1.93
N VAL A 378 24.44 14.54 1.62
CA VAL A 378 24.24 15.05 0.26
C VAL A 378 25.14 16.26 0.01
N LEU A 379 26.19 16.07 -0.81
CA LEU A 379 27.18 17.09 -1.16
C LEU A 379 26.57 18.36 -1.76
N THR A 380 25.61 18.22 -2.65
CA THR A 380 25.00 19.36 -3.37
C THR A 380 24.27 20.32 -2.45
N TYR A 381 23.62 19.83 -1.40
CA TYR A 381 22.91 20.67 -0.43
C TYR A 381 23.88 21.58 0.35
N TRP A 382 25.02 21.04 0.76
CA TRP A 382 26.08 21.82 1.40
C TRP A 382 26.65 22.90 0.48
N ILE A 383 26.95 22.55 -0.78
CA ILE A 383 27.44 23.50 -1.78
C ILE A 383 26.47 24.64 -1.98
N GLU A 384 25.16 24.34 -2.16
CA GLU A 384 24.13 25.36 -2.36
C GLU A 384 23.97 26.28 -1.14
N LEU A 385 24.06 25.74 0.08
CA LEU A 385 24.01 26.54 1.30
C LEU A 385 25.23 27.47 1.41
N ILE A 386 26.45 26.94 1.19
CA ILE A 386 27.68 27.72 1.23
C ILE A 386 27.66 28.81 0.16
N GLN A 387 27.19 28.49 -1.03
CA GLN A 387 27.05 29.47 -2.11
C GLN A 387 26.05 30.58 -1.73
N ALA A 388 24.89 30.24 -1.16
CA ALA A 388 23.90 31.22 -0.74
C ALA A 388 24.46 32.16 0.34
N LEU A 389 25.19 31.66 1.32
CA LEU A 389 25.86 32.45 2.34
C LEU A 389 26.95 33.35 1.74
N TYR A 390 27.68 32.83 0.76
CA TYR A 390 28.69 33.65 0.02
C TYR A 390 28.06 34.81 -0.76
N GLU A 391 26.98 34.54 -1.47
CA GLU A 391 26.23 35.55 -2.23
C GLU A 391 25.62 36.63 -1.30
N ASN A 392 25.17 36.21 -0.11
CA ASN A 392 24.67 37.14 0.93
C ASN A 392 25.78 37.90 1.66
N THR A 393 27.05 37.66 1.31
CA THR A 393 28.23 38.24 2.00
C THR A 393 28.43 37.80 3.44
N GLU A 394 27.83 36.69 3.87
CA GLU A 394 27.91 36.09 5.20
C GLU A 394 29.15 35.16 5.28
N TYR A 395 30.33 35.73 5.01
CA TYR A 395 31.56 34.96 4.79
C TYR A 395 32.08 34.18 6.02
N ASP A 396 31.90 34.71 7.23
CA ASP A 396 32.34 34.00 8.45
C ASP A 396 31.46 32.74 8.63
N GLU A 397 30.16 32.85 8.48
CA GLU A 397 29.22 31.73 8.56
C GLU A 397 29.46 30.72 7.43
N ALA A 398 29.68 31.18 6.19
CA ALA A 398 30.02 30.33 5.07
C ALA A 398 31.25 29.46 5.32
N LEU A 399 32.29 30.00 6.01
CA LEU A 399 33.48 29.23 6.41
C LEU A 399 33.17 28.18 7.49
N GLU A 400 32.33 28.53 8.46
CA GLU A 400 31.92 27.58 9.51
C GLU A 400 31.14 26.41 8.89
N VAL A 401 30.19 26.71 8.01
CA VAL A 401 29.40 25.70 7.28
C VAL A 401 30.29 24.84 6.37
N CYS A 402 31.29 25.44 5.72
CA CYS A 402 32.24 24.72 4.89
C CYS A 402 33.06 23.72 5.70
N ALA A 403 33.51 24.10 6.91
CA ALA A 403 34.24 23.22 7.82
C ALA A 403 33.32 22.09 8.35
N GLU A 404 32.07 22.41 8.72
CA GLU A 404 31.06 21.41 9.16
C GLU A 404 30.72 20.42 8.05
N ALA A 405 30.54 20.89 6.81
CA ALA A 405 30.32 20.05 5.64
C ALA A 405 31.41 19.02 5.43
N GLY A 406 32.69 19.46 5.61
CA GLY A 406 33.83 18.53 5.54
C GLY A 406 33.81 17.44 6.59
N LEU A 407 33.24 17.70 7.77
CA LEU A 407 33.14 16.73 8.86
C LEU A 407 31.95 15.76 8.67
N ARG A 408 30.79 16.25 8.20
CA ARG A 408 29.53 15.49 8.12
C ARG A 408 29.33 14.78 6.80
N CYS A 409 29.56 15.47 5.68
CA CYS A 409 29.35 14.93 4.34
C CYS A 409 30.59 14.16 3.84
N GLY A 410 31.78 14.57 4.27
CA GLY A 410 33.05 14.01 3.84
C GLY A 410 34.00 15.06 3.29
N ASN A 411 35.31 14.72 3.28
CA ASN A 411 36.34 15.64 2.87
C ASN A 411 36.42 15.74 1.32
N PHE A 412 35.47 16.43 0.68
CA PHE A 412 35.47 16.68 -0.75
C PHE A 412 36.33 17.88 -1.16
N ALA A 413 36.87 17.86 -2.38
CA ALA A 413 37.69 18.95 -2.91
C ALA A 413 36.87 20.25 -3.08
N GLU A 414 35.60 20.13 -3.41
CA GLU A 414 34.66 21.22 -3.59
C GLU A 414 34.62 22.16 -2.38
N PHE A 415 34.64 21.62 -1.17
CA PHE A 415 34.65 22.45 0.05
C PHE A 415 35.94 23.29 0.18
N GLN A 416 37.09 22.76 -0.24
CA GLN A 416 38.36 23.51 -0.23
C GLN A 416 38.40 24.58 -1.33
N TYR A 417 37.78 24.33 -2.48
CA TYR A 417 37.58 25.35 -3.51
C TYR A 417 36.69 26.49 -3.00
N LEU A 418 35.56 26.18 -2.37
CA LEU A 418 34.67 27.16 -1.76
C LEU A 418 35.35 27.95 -0.64
N GLU A 419 36.08 27.27 0.26
CA GLU A 419 36.87 27.89 1.31
C GLU A 419 37.88 28.91 0.72
N SER A 420 38.57 28.55 -0.36
CA SER A 420 39.54 29.44 -1.00
C SER A 420 38.88 30.73 -1.52
N MET A 421 37.69 30.62 -2.14
CA MET A 421 36.93 31.71 -2.65
C MET A 421 36.42 32.63 -1.53
N ILE A 422 35.90 32.10 -0.46
CA ILE A 422 35.42 32.84 0.70
C ILE A 422 36.59 33.58 1.39
N LEU A 423 37.68 32.90 1.67
CA LEU A 423 38.88 33.50 2.29
C LEU A 423 39.43 34.67 1.42
N PHE A 424 39.36 34.54 0.11
CA PHE A 424 39.83 35.60 -0.76
C PHE A 424 38.95 36.86 -0.63
N LYS A 425 37.61 36.72 -0.59
CA LYS A 425 36.68 37.85 -0.36
C LYS A 425 36.86 38.52 0.99
N MET A 426 37.25 37.73 2.00
CA MET A 426 37.59 38.24 3.33
C MET A 426 38.97 38.99 3.37
N GLY A 427 39.69 39.04 2.26
CA GLY A 427 41.04 39.65 2.21
C GLY A 427 42.17 38.77 2.80
N LYS A 428 41.88 37.53 3.14
CA LYS A 428 42.82 36.53 3.67
C LYS A 428 43.56 35.79 2.54
N GLU A 429 44.14 36.57 1.60
CA GLU A 429 44.63 36.09 0.31
C GLU A 429 45.64 34.94 0.43
N ARG A 430 46.59 34.98 1.42
CA ARG A 430 47.56 33.92 1.62
C ARG A 430 46.91 32.58 1.99
N GLN A 431 45.90 32.60 2.86
CA GLN A 431 45.15 31.42 3.24
C GLN A 431 44.30 30.90 2.08
N ALA A 432 43.67 31.79 1.32
CA ALA A 432 42.93 31.46 0.14
C ALA A 432 43.75 30.67 -0.88
N MET A 433 45.00 31.14 -1.16
CA MET A 433 45.87 30.43 -2.12
C MET A 433 46.30 29.04 -1.61
N ILE A 434 46.52 28.88 -0.31
CA ILE A 434 46.83 27.57 0.27
C ILE A 434 45.63 26.61 0.15
N ALA A 435 44.42 27.07 0.45
CA ALA A 435 43.21 26.28 0.30
C ALA A 435 42.99 25.87 -1.16
N LEU A 436 43.20 26.79 -2.10
CA LEU A 436 43.08 26.53 -3.54
C LEU A 436 44.11 25.47 -3.99
N GLU A 437 45.35 25.57 -3.56
CA GLU A 437 46.40 24.61 -3.91
C GLU A 437 46.06 23.22 -3.38
N ASN A 438 45.58 23.10 -2.15
CA ASN A 438 45.14 21.84 -1.56
C ASN A 438 43.98 21.22 -2.36
N ALA A 439 43.00 22.04 -2.78
CA ALA A 439 41.87 21.61 -3.59
C ALA A 439 42.33 21.07 -4.95
N LEU A 440 43.22 21.79 -5.66
CA LEU A 440 43.79 21.41 -6.95
C LEU A 440 44.59 20.09 -6.87
N ILE A 441 45.35 19.90 -5.79
CA ILE A 441 46.08 18.63 -5.54
C ILE A 441 45.10 17.47 -5.33
N LYS A 442 43.97 17.73 -4.66
CA LYS A 442 43.03 16.72 -4.25
C LYS A 442 42.13 16.24 -5.42
N ASP A 443 41.56 17.16 -6.16
CA ASP A 443 40.78 16.87 -7.37
C ASP A 443 40.79 18.07 -8.33
N PHE A 444 41.71 18.04 -9.28
CA PHE A 444 41.84 19.12 -10.27
C PHE A 444 40.57 19.27 -11.13
N ALA A 445 39.89 18.18 -11.46
CA ALA A 445 38.71 18.23 -12.35
C ALA A 445 37.56 19.09 -11.81
N ARG A 446 37.49 19.27 -10.50
CA ARG A 446 36.42 20.03 -9.83
C ARG A 446 36.68 21.54 -9.76
N HIS A 447 37.81 22.05 -10.25
CA HIS A 447 38.14 23.50 -10.19
C HIS A 447 37.09 24.38 -10.91
N THR A 448 36.30 23.82 -11.85
CA THR A 448 35.27 24.54 -12.58
C THR A 448 34.16 25.10 -11.68
N ILE A 449 33.96 24.54 -10.48
CA ILE A 449 32.99 25.06 -9.50
C ILE A 449 33.25 26.54 -9.16
N LEU A 450 34.52 26.98 -9.20
CA LEU A 450 34.87 28.37 -8.96
C LEU A 450 34.38 29.29 -10.05
N LEU A 451 34.38 28.84 -11.30
CA LEU A 451 33.85 29.58 -12.46
C LEU A 451 32.33 29.69 -12.36
N ASP A 452 31.67 28.63 -11.94
CA ASP A 452 30.21 28.61 -11.84
C ASP A 452 29.67 29.58 -10.76
N ILE A 453 30.46 29.79 -9.68
CA ILE A 453 30.04 30.59 -8.52
C ILE A 453 30.58 32.03 -8.57
N ASP A 454 31.86 32.21 -8.86
CA ASP A 454 32.50 33.55 -8.94
C ASP A 454 33.51 33.59 -10.08
N GLU A 455 33.07 34.01 -11.28
CA GLU A 455 33.88 34.18 -12.48
C GLU A 455 35.05 35.15 -12.25
N ASN A 456 34.86 36.23 -11.46
CA ASN A 456 35.88 37.20 -11.19
C ASN A 456 37.02 36.63 -10.34
N PHE A 457 36.69 35.79 -9.34
CA PHE A 457 37.67 35.06 -8.55
C PHE A 457 38.46 34.09 -9.44
N TYR A 458 37.77 33.27 -10.26
CA TYR A 458 38.40 32.34 -11.17
C TYR A 458 39.39 33.01 -12.14
N HIS A 459 39.06 34.15 -12.70
CA HIS A 459 39.89 34.91 -13.63
C HIS A 459 40.93 35.81 -12.96
N HIS A 460 40.96 35.85 -11.60
CA HIS A 460 42.01 36.61 -10.92
C HIS A 460 43.40 36.09 -11.24
N GLN A 461 44.37 36.96 -11.52
CA GLN A 461 45.68 36.62 -12.05
C GLN A 461 46.38 35.50 -11.25
N LYS A 462 46.39 35.57 -9.92
CA LYS A 462 47.06 34.58 -9.07
C LYS A 462 46.33 33.24 -9.07
N VAL A 463 45.00 33.22 -9.08
CA VAL A 463 44.17 32.00 -9.14
C VAL A 463 44.42 31.30 -10.48
N ARG A 464 44.35 32.05 -11.59
CA ARG A 464 44.61 31.50 -12.91
C ARG A 464 46.02 30.92 -13.07
N GLN A 465 47.03 31.61 -12.60
CA GLN A 465 48.41 31.10 -12.61
C GLN A 465 48.54 29.77 -11.83
N LEU A 466 47.87 29.67 -10.68
CA LEU A 466 47.89 28.46 -9.88
C LEU A 466 47.15 27.32 -10.57
N VAL A 467 45.95 27.55 -11.14
CA VAL A 467 45.18 26.55 -11.90
C VAL A 467 45.98 26.09 -13.12
N GLU A 468 46.61 26.98 -13.88
CA GLU A 468 47.46 26.64 -15.04
C GLU A 468 48.68 25.79 -14.66
N LEU A 469 49.24 25.98 -13.45
CA LEU A 469 50.36 25.18 -12.96
C LEU A 469 50.00 23.72 -12.74
N TYR A 470 48.75 23.43 -12.34
CA TYR A 470 48.25 22.09 -12.05
C TYR A 470 47.54 21.46 -13.23
N ASN A 471 47.28 22.19 -14.33
CA ASN A 471 46.72 21.70 -15.57
C ASN A 471 47.81 20.98 -16.42
N LYS A 472 48.22 19.78 -15.99
CA LYS A 472 49.23 18.97 -16.68
C LYS A 472 48.67 17.73 -17.33
#